data_1e390baf688ef784f9a3f00e039d5aea
#
_entry.id   1e390baf688ef784f9a3f00e039d5aea
#
_cell.length_a   1.000
_cell.length_b   1.000
_cell.length_c   1.000
_cell.angle_alpha   90.00
_cell.angle_beta   90.00
_cell.angle_gamma   90.00
#
_symmetry.space_group_name_H-M   'P 1'
#
loop_
_entity.id
_entity.type
_entity.pdbx_description
1 polymer ?
#
loop_
_entity_poly.entity_id
_entity_poly.type
_entity_poly.pdbx_seq_one_letter_code
_entity_poly.pdbx_strand_id
1 'polypeptide(L)'
;IAGLSQPQGGSLTYMGAPIQGPVQGVSMVFQSFALFPWMTVLENVQLGLEALNLPAREMRARALAAIDLIGLDGYESAYPRELSGGMRQRVGFARAVVVHPNILLMDEPFSALDVLTAENLRTDLVELWGNGKLPIKGIILVTHNIEEAVLMCDRVLLFSSNPGRVSSEIHIDLPQPRDRTSPAFENYVDRIYVEMTARRVERMRQQQTATGTDMGLTHVSPSQMY
;
A
#
# COMPACT_ATOMS: atom_id res chain seq x y z
N ILE A 1 -1.74 -9.73 7.24
CA ILE A 1 -2.97 -9.06 7.68
C ILE A 1 -4.19 -9.67 6.98
N ALA A 2 -4.16 -9.86 5.67
CA ALA A 2 -5.27 -10.51 4.94
C ALA A 2 -5.52 -11.99 5.29
N GLY A 3 -4.66 -12.60 6.10
CA GLY A 3 -4.76 -14.02 6.45
C GLY A 3 -4.24 -14.99 5.39
N LEU A 4 -3.54 -14.49 4.38
CA LEU A 4 -2.95 -15.33 3.31
C LEU A 4 -1.72 -16.11 3.78
N SER A 5 -1.08 -15.64 4.86
CA SER A 5 0.06 -16.29 5.51
C SER A 5 -0.07 -16.18 7.02
N GLN A 6 0.42 -17.18 7.74
CA GLN A 6 0.41 -17.17 9.19
C GLN A 6 1.64 -16.43 9.74
N PRO A 7 1.52 -15.67 10.84
CA PRO A 7 2.65 -15.06 11.50
C PRO A 7 3.54 -16.14 12.14
N GLN A 8 4.86 -15.95 12.09
CA GLN A 8 5.83 -16.86 12.77
C GLN A 8 5.82 -16.74 14.29
N GLY A 9 5.26 -15.68 14.82
CA GLY A 9 5.10 -15.43 16.24
C GLY A 9 4.15 -14.28 16.52
N GLY A 10 3.69 -14.15 17.76
CA GLY A 10 2.68 -13.18 18.14
C GLY A 10 1.26 -13.62 17.79
N SER A 11 0.31 -12.70 17.85
CA SER A 11 -1.09 -12.93 17.52
C SER A 11 -1.63 -11.83 16.61
N LEU A 12 -2.50 -12.21 15.67
CA LEU A 12 -3.19 -11.30 14.79
C LEU A 12 -4.69 -11.56 14.93
N THR A 13 -5.45 -10.52 15.23
CA THR A 13 -6.90 -10.61 15.44
C THR A 13 -7.64 -9.63 14.54
N TYR A 14 -8.82 -10.01 14.10
CA TYR A 14 -9.76 -9.17 13.39
C TYR A 14 -11.11 -9.23 14.10
N MET A 15 -11.66 -8.08 14.50
CA MET A 15 -12.89 -7.98 15.28
C MET A 15 -12.90 -8.88 16.54
N GLY A 16 -11.74 -8.99 17.21
CA GLY A 16 -11.58 -9.82 18.42
C GLY A 16 -11.34 -11.31 18.18
N ALA A 17 -11.47 -11.81 16.95
CA ALA A 17 -11.22 -13.22 16.61
C ALA A 17 -9.82 -13.40 15.99
N PRO A 18 -9.09 -14.48 16.33
CA PRO A 18 -7.80 -14.80 15.71
C PRO A 18 -7.93 -15.03 14.20
N ILE A 19 -6.99 -14.49 13.43
CA ILE A 19 -6.91 -14.70 11.98
C ILE A 19 -6.20 -16.04 11.72
N GLN A 20 -6.94 -17.01 11.14
CA GLN A 20 -6.42 -18.33 10.80
C GLN A 20 -6.40 -18.61 9.30
N GLY A 21 -6.94 -17.71 8.49
CA GLY A 21 -7.07 -17.82 7.03
C GLY A 21 -7.57 -16.50 6.44
N PRO A 22 -7.97 -16.49 5.16
CA PRO A 22 -8.52 -15.31 4.52
C PRO A 22 -9.68 -14.70 5.30
N VAL A 23 -9.62 -13.40 5.55
CA VAL A 23 -10.57 -12.70 6.43
C VAL A 23 -11.70 -12.10 5.62
N GLN A 24 -12.94 -12.49 5.93
CA GLN A 24 -14.11 -11.82 5.37
C GLN A 24 -14.15 -10.35 5.81
N GLY A 25 -14.47 -9.45 4.87
CA GLY A 25 -14.47 -8.00 5.13
C GLY A 25 -13.10 -7.35 5.01
N VAL A 26 -12.09 -8.06 4.54
CA VAL A 26 -10.78 -7.51 4.15
C VAL A 26 -10.58 -7.74 2.66
N SER A 27 -10.28 -6.70 1.90
CA SER A 27 -9.95 -6.76 0.48
C SER A 27 -8.56 -6.20 0.22
N MET A 28 -7.97 -6.56 -0.93
CA MET A 28 -6.62 -6.13 -1.28
C MET A 28 -6.54 -5.60 -2.71
N VAL A 29 -5.87 -4.46 -2.87
CA VAL A 29 -5.43 -3.90 -4.15
C VAL A 29 -3.95 -4.21 -4.30
N PHE A 30 -3.59 -4.88 -5.40
CA PHE A 30 -2.22 -5.31 -5.68
C PHE A 30 -1.46 -4.27 -6.51
N GLN A 31 -0.15 -4.25 -6.36
CA GLN A 31 0.77 -3.42 -7.12
C GLN A 31 0.64 -3.63 -8.65
N SER A 32 0.47 -4.86 -9.10
CA SER A 32 0.46 -5.25 -10.52
C SER A 32 -0.95 -5.29 -11.14
N PHE A 33 -1.92 -4.56 -10.60
CA PHE A 33 -3.34 -4.57 -11.02
C PHE A 33 -4.03 -5.93 -10.84
N ALA A 34 -3.34 -7.04 -11.05
CA ALA A 34 -3.80 -8.43 -10.96
C ALA A 34 -5.11 -8.70 -11.71
N LEU A 35 -5.30 -8.07 -12.88
CA LEU A 35 -6.46 -8.30 -13.73
C LEU A 35 -6.28 -9.57 -14.56
N PHE A 36 -7.39 -10.27 -14.78
CA PHE A 36 -7.43 -11.40 -15.71
C PHE A 36 -7.54 -10.87 -17.14
N PRO A 37 -6.51 -11.07 -17.99
CA PRO A 37 -6.44 -10.42 -19.31
C PRO A 37 -7.48 -10.92 -20.30
N TRP A 38 -8.09 -12.09 -20.05
CA TRP A 38 -9.16 -12.69 -20.86
C TRP A 38 -10.56 -12.33 -20.39
N MET A 39 -10.70 -11.59 -19.31
CA MET A 39 -11.96 -11.07 -18.77
C MET A 39 -12.12 -9.60 -19.11
N THR A 40 -13.35 -9.20 -19.39
CA THR A 40 -13.73 -7.78 -19.51
C THR A 40 -13.61 -7.04 -18.18
N VAL A 41 -13.76 -5.72 -18.20
CA VAL A 41 -13.82 -4.89 -16.98
C VAL A 41 -14.93 -5.39 -16.05
N LEU A 42 -16.13 -5.59 -16.58
CA LEU A 42 -17.28 -6.06 -15.81
C LEU A 42 -17.00 -7.43 -15.16
N GLU A 43 -16.48 -8.38 -15.93
CA GLU A 43 -16.15 -9.72 -15.42
C GLU A 43 -15.06 -9.69 -14.36
N ASN A 44 -14.01 -8.88 -14.55
CA ASN A 44 -12.97 -8.66 -13.55
C ASN A 44 -13.53 -8.14 -12.22
N VAL A 45 -14.46 -7.19 -12.28
CA VAL A 45 -15.08 -6.63 -11.07
C VAL A 45 -16.04 -7.63 -10.44
N GLN A 46 -16.85 -8.36 -11.24
CA GLN A 46 -17.77 -9.38 -10.74
C GLN A 46 -17.07 -10.53 -10.01
N LEU A 47 -15.84 -10.85 -10.41
CA LEU A 47 -15.04 -11.91 -9.77
C LEU A 47 -14.90 -11.68 -8.26
N GLY A 48 -14.81 -10.43 -7.81
CA GLY A 48 -14.80 -10.11 -6.37
C GLY A 48 -16.08 -10.54 -5.64
N LEU A 49 -17.20 -10.68 -6.35
CA LEU A 49 -18.49 -11.04 -5.77
C LEU A 49 -18.81 -12.53 -5.82
N GLU A 50 -18.06 -13.35 -6.57
CA GLU A 50 -18.36 -14.77 -6.78
C GLU A 50 -18.44 -15.57 -5.45
N ALA A 51 -17.55 -15.24 -4.51
CA ALA A 51 -17.52 -15.88 -3.21
C ALA A 51 -18.76 -15.58 -2.32
N LEU A 52 -19.56 -14.57 -2.69
CA LEU A 52 -20.72 -14.15 -1.91
C LEU A 52 -22.01 -14.90 -2.30
N ASN A 53 -21.97 -15.76 -3.32
CA ASN A 53 -23.12 -16.53 -3.82
C ASN A 53 -24.37 -15.67 -4.08
N LEU A 54 -24.20 -14.47 -4.63
CA LEU A 54 -25.29 -13.54 -4.94
C LEU A 54 -26.01 -13.94 -6.23
N PRO A 55 -27.30 -13.61 -6.39
CA PRO A 55 -27.99 -13.73 -7.68
C PRO A 55 -27.27 -12.95 -8.79
N ALA A 56 -27.19 -13.50 -10.00
CA ALA A 56 -26.46 -12.89 -11.14
C ALA A 56 -26.87 -11.44 -11.42
N ARG A 57 -28.18 -11.13 -11.26
CA ARG A 57 -28.70 -9.77 -11.42
C ARG A 57 -28.11 -8.81 -10.38
N GLU A 58 -27.97 -9.24 -9.14
CA GLU A 58 -27.41 -8.44 -8.06
C GLU A 58 -25.91 -8.26 -8.24
N MET A 59 -25.17 -9.34 -8.57
CA MET A 59 -23.74 -9.24 -8.90
C MET A 59 -23.47 -8.21 -10.00
N ARG A 60 -24.26 -8.28 -11.09
CA ARG A 60 -24.12 -7.33 -12.20
C ARG A 60 -24.41 -5.90 -11.76
N ALA A 61 -25.47 -5.67 -11.00
CA ALA A 61 -25.84 -4.33 -10.51
C ALA A 61 -24.75 -3.72 -9.60
N ARG A 62 -24.21 -4.52 -8.66
CA ARG A 62 -23.11 -4.07 -7.77
C ARG A 62 -21.84 -3.78 -8.56
N ALA A 63 -21.49 -4.63 -9.52
CA ALA A 63 -20.30 -4.43 -10.34
C ALA A 63 -20.40 -3.16 -11.19
N LEU A 64 -21.56 -2.90 -11.80
CA LEU A 64 -21.79 -1.67 -12.58
C LEU A 64 -21.69 -0.43 -11.68
N ALA A 65 -22.29 -0.46 -10.48
CA ALA A 65 -22.18 0.64 -9.53
C ALA A 65 -20.72 0.89 -9.08
N ALA A 66 -19.92 -0.18 -8.91
CA ALA A 66 -18.51 -0.04 -8.58
C ALA A 66 -17.67 0.51 -9.75
N ILE A 67 -18.02 0.17 -11.00
CA ILE A 67 -17.40 0.69 -12.22
C ILE A 67 -17.69 2.18 -12.40
N ASP A 68 -18.95 2.59 -12.20
CA ASP A 68 -19.38 3.98 -12.22
C ASP A 68 -18.66 4.80 -11.14
N LEU A 69 -18.61 4.27 -9.90
CA LEU A 69 -17.94 4.92 -8.75
C LEU A 69 -16.50 5.32 -9.05
N ILE A 70 -15.78 4.52 -9.85
CA ILE A 70 -14.37 4.76 -10.20
C ILE A 70 -14.20 5.47 -11.56
N GLY A 71 -15.28 5.94 -12.16
CA GLY A 71 -15.29 6.69 -13.44
C GLY A 71 -14.85 5.86 -14.64
N LEU A 72 -15.32 4.62 -14.75
CA LEU A 72 -15.11 3.72 -15.89
C LEU A 72 -16.41 3.26 -16.54
N ASP A 73 -17.50 4.01 -16.35
CA ASP A 73 -18.75 3.81 -17.11
C ASP A 73 -18.49 3.92 -18.62
N GLY A 74 -19.12 3.02 -19.38
CA GLY A 74 -18.88 2.85 -20.83
C GLY A 74 -17.71 1.94 -21.20
N TYR A 75 -16.90 1.48 -20.22
CA TYR A 75 -15.78 0.54 -20.43
C TYR A 75 -16.08 -0.89 -19.97
N GLU A 76 -17.31 -1.22 -19.61
CA GLU A 76 -17.70 -2.51 -19.02
C GLU A 76 -17.31 -3.73 -19.86
N SER A 77 -17.37 -3.58 -21.20
CA SER A 77 -17.05 -4.63 -22.17
C SER A 77 -15.61 -4.60 -22.66
N ALA A 78 -14.82 -3.60 -22.26
CA ALA A 78 -13.41 -3.50 -22.64
C ALA A 78 -12.55 -4.57 -21.93
N TYR A 79 -11.50 -5.03 -22.59
CA TYR A 79 -10.49 -5.91 -22.02
C TYR A 79 -9.33 -5.11 -21.43
N PRO A 80 -8.56 -5.66 -20.48
CA PRO A 80 -7.42 -4.97 -19.87
C PRO A 80 -6.41 -4.40 -20.85
N ARG A 81 -6.19 -5.05 -22.00
CA ARG A 81 -5.28 -4.59 -23.07
C ARG A 81 -5.73 -3.28 -23.75
N GLU A 82 -7.02 -2.95 -23.66
CA GLU A 82 -7.63 -1.77 -24.28
C GLU A 82 -7.63 -0.56 -23.32
N LEU A 83 -7.14 -0.76 -22.08
CA LEU A 83 -7.13 0.23 -21.02
C LEU A 83 -5.74 0.84 -20.80
N SER A 84 -5.69 2.10 -20.39
CA SER A 84 -4.48 2.72 -19.85
C SER A 84 -4.04 2.07 -18.53
N GLY A 85 -2.82 2.36 -18.06
CA GLY A 85 -2.33 1.90 -16.74
C GLY A 85 -3.25 2.31 -15.60
N GLY A 86 -3.64 3.59 -15.57
CA GLY A 86 -4.55 4.12 -14.56
C GLY A 86 -5.94 3.49 -14.60
N MET A 87 -6.48 3.25 -15.79
CA MET A 87 -7.77 2.56 -15.93
C MET A 87 -7.69 1.13 -15.41
N ARG A 88 -6.61 0.40 -15.71
CA ARG A 88 -6.40 -0.94 -15.14
C ARG A 88 -6.34 -0.93 -13.61
N GLN A 89 -5.67 0.07 -13.03
CA GLN A 89 -5.60 0.22 -11.56
C GLN A 89 -6.98 0.51 -10.98
N ARG A 90 -7.77 1.36 -11.62
CA ARG A 90 -9.17 1.64 -11.24
C ARG A 90 -10.01 0.36 -11.25
N VAL A 91 -9.88 -0.50 -12.26
CA VAL A 91 -10.58 -1.81 -12.29
C VAL A 91 -10.17 -2.68 -11.12
N GLY A 92 -8.87 -2.75 -10.80
CA GLY A 92 -8.36 -3.47 -9.63
C GLY A 92 -8.94 -2.94 -8.33
N PHE A 93 -9.08 -1.61 -8.22
CA PHE A 93 -9.72 -0.95 -7.08
C PHE A 93 -11.22 -1.26 -7.01
N ALA A 94 -11.97 -1.14 -8.13
CA ALA A 94 -13.40 -1.51 -8.18
C ALA A 94 -13.64 -2.95 -7.72
N ARG A 95 -12.81 -3.89 -8.20
CA ARG A 95 -12.89 -5.30 -7.76
C ARG A 95 -12.66 -5.47 -6.26
N ALA A 96 -11.79 -4.66 -5.66
CA ALA A 96 -11.52 -4.73 -4.23
C ALA A 96 -12.65 -4.12 -3.38
N VAL A 97 -13.34 -3.07 -3.87
CA VAL A 97 -14.37 -2.36 -3.11
C VAL A 97 -15.79 -2.90 -3.34
N VAL A 98 -16.03 -3.61 -4.45
CA VAL A 98 -17.36 -4.15 -4.81
C VAL A 98 -17.95 -5.10 -3.76
N VAL A 99 -17.10 -5.75 -2.99
CA VAL A 99 -17.50 -6.65 -1.87
C VAL A 99 -17.85 -5.89 -0.60
N HIS A 100 -17.77 -4.56 -0.59
CA HIS A 100 -17.98 -3.69 0.56
C HIS A 100 -17.11 -4.10 1.77
N PRO A 101 -15.77 -4.10 1.64
CA PRO A 101 -14.90 -4.52 2.72
C PRO A 101 -14.93 -3.53 3.89
N ASN A 102 -14.70 -4.01 5.11
CA ASN A 102 -14.46 -3.13 6.26
C ASN A 102 -13.05 -2.54 6.22
N ILE A 103 -12.07 -3.32 5.73
CA ILE A 103 -10.67 -2.90 5.61
C ILE A 103 -10.18 -3.13 4.19
N LEU A 104 -9.55 -2.10 3.62
CA LEU A 104 -8.88 -2.17 2.34
C LEU A 104 -7.37 -2.16 2.55
N LEU A 105 -6.70 -3.17 2.06
CA LEU A 105 -5.24 -3.24 2.00
C LEU A 105 -4.79 -2.77 0.62
N MET A 106 -3.81 -1.91 0.55
CA MET A 106 -3.25 -1.42 -0.70
C MET A 106 -1.72 -1.59 -0.68
N ASP A 107 -1.20 -2.40 -1.58
CA ASP A 107 0.22 -2.69 -1.69
C ASP A 107 0.82 -1.94 -2.87
N GLU A 108 1.52 -0.84 -2.60
CA GLU A 108 2.12 0.08 -3.58
C GLU A 108 1.18 0.42 -4.78
N PRO A 109 -0.07 0.83 -4.54
CA PRO A 109 -1.11 0.86 -5.57
C PRO A 109 -0.85 1.85 -6.70
N PHE A 110 0.08 2.80 -6.53
CA PHE A 110 0.37 3.84 -7.53
C PHE A 110 1.74 3.71 -8.18
N SER A 111 2.58 2.76 -7.73
CA SER A 111 3.98 2.64 -8.16
C SER A 111 4.16 2.29 -9.64
N ALA A 112 3.17 1.61 -10.25
CA ALA A 112 3.18 1.22 -11.67
C ALA A 112 2.57 2.27 -12.60
N LEU A 113 2.22 3.46 -12.11
CA LEU A 113 1.57 4.54 -12.85
C LEU A 113 2.54 5.69 -13.12
N ASP A 114 2.30 6.41 -14.22
CA ASP A 114 2.95 7.71 -14.41
C ASP A 114 2.48 8.73 -13.37
N VAL A 115 3.27 9.79 -13.18
CA VAL A 115 3.08 10.76 -12.10
C VAL A 115 1.68 11.39 -12.12
N LEU A 116 1.20 11.84 -13.29
CA LEU A 116 -0.10 12.51 -13.39
C LEU A 116 -1.27 11.55 -13.14
N THR A 117 -1.19 10.35 -13.67
CA THR A 117 -2.20 9.32 -13.45
C THR A 117 -2.27 8.90 -11.99
N ALA A 118 -1.11 8.73 -11.35
CA ALA A 118 -1.03 8.42 -9.93
C ALA A 118 -1.63 9.54 -9.06
N GLU A 119 -1.34 10.80 -9.41
CA GLU A 119 -1.86 11.97 -8.70
C GLU A 119 -3.38 12.07 -8.77
N ASN A 120 -3.94 11.95 -9.97
CA ASN A 120 -5.38 11.96 -10.18
C ASN A 120 -6.07 10.85 -9.38
N LEU A 121 -5.52 9.63 -9.44
CA LEU A 121 -6.10 8.49 -8.73
C LEU A 121 -6.02 8.64 -7.21
N ARG A 122 -4.92 9.19 -6.65
CA ARG A 122 -4.82 9.50 -5.22
C ARG A 122 -5.88 10.51 -4.79
N THR A 123 -6.04 11.58 -5.55
CA THR A 123 -7.04 12.63 -5.29
C THR A 123 -8.45 12.04 -5.29
N ASP A 124 -8.80 11.25 -6.31
CA ASP A 124 -10.09 10.59 -6.41
C ASP A 124 -10.37 9.67 -5.21
N LEU A 125 -9.36 8.89 -4.78
CA LEU A 125 -9.51 7.97 -3.64
C LEU A 125 -9.70 8.73 -2.32
N VAL A 126 -8.94 9.80 -2.09
CA VAL A 126 -9.10 10.64 -0.89
C VAL A 126 -10.48 11.30 -0.88
N GLU A 127 -10.96 11.77 -2.03
CA GLU A 127 -12.28 12.36 -2.16
C GLU A 127 -13.40 11.33 -1.94
N LEU A 128 -13.32 10.17 -2.56
CA LEU A 128 -14.29 9.08 -2.39
C LEU A 128 -14.36 8.60 -0.93
N TRP A 129 -13.21 8.53 -0.26
CA TRP A 129 -13.13 8.20 1.16
C TRP A 129 -13.73 9.30 2.04
N GLY A 130 -13.31 10.56 1.82
CA GLY A 130 -13.72 11.71 2.62
C GLY A 130 -15.22 12.01 2.50
N ASN A 131 -15.82 11.78 1.34
CA ASN A 131 -17.25 11.94 1.09
C ASN A 131 -18.11 10.76 1.57
N GLY A 132 -17.53 9.76 2.22
CA GLY A 132 -18.24 8.58 2.73
C GLY A 132 -18.84 7.69 1.63
N LYS A 133 -18.42 7.86 0.36
CA LYS A 133 -18.89 7.02 -0.75
C LYS A 133 -18.35 5.60 -0.70
N LEU A 134 -17.24 5.40 0.01
CA LEU A 134 -16.65 4.08 0.24
C LEU A 134 -17.09 3.54 1.59
N PRO A 135 -17.77 2.39 1.67
CA PRO A 135 -18.22 1.78 2.93
C PRO A 135 -17.07 1.06 3.66
N ILE A 136 -15.89 1.67 3.69
CA ILE A 136 -14.65 1.13 4.24
C ILE A 136 -14.37 1.82 5.58
N LYS A 137 -14.07 1.05 6.64
CA LYS A 137 -13.78 1.58 7.98
C LYS A 137 -12.33 1.95 8.18
N GLY A 138 -11.41 1.34 7.42
CA GLY A 138 -9.99 1.62 7.48
C GLY A 138 -9.26 1.19 6.23
N ILE A 139 -8.19 1.93 5.92
CA ILE A 139 -7.30 1.63 4.81
C ILE A 139 -5.89 1.42 5.37
N ILE A 140 -5.23 0.35 4.95
CA ILE A 140 -3.82 0.13 5.23
C ILE A 140 -3.08 0.24 3.90
N LEU A 141 -2.25 1.26 3.79
CA LEU A 141 -1.45 1.55 2.61
C LEU A 141 0.01 1.18 2.86
N VAL A 142 0.57 0.34 2.01
CA VAL A 142 2.01 0.10 1.92
C VAL A 142 2.55 0.94 0.77
N THR A 143 3.51 1.80 1.06
CA THR A 143 4.16 2.66 0.06
C THR A 143 5.60 2.97 0.45
N HIS A 144 6.42 3.27 -0.54
CA HIS A 144 7.76 3.83 -0.35
C HIS A 144 7.80 5.34 -0.63
N ASN A 145 6.68 5.95 -1.01
CA ASN A 145 6.58 7.37 -1.29
C ASN A 145 6.10 8.14 -0.03
N ILE A 146 6.97 9.01 0.49
CA ILE A 146 6.71 9.76 1.73
C ILE A 146 5.55 10.75 1.55
N GLU A 147 5.51 11.47 0.43
CA GLU A 147 4.45 12.44 0.17
C GLU A 147 3.08 11.76 0.08
N GLU A 148 3.03 10.56 -0.53
CA GLU A 148 1.82 9.75 -0.59
C GLU A 148 1.34 9.35 0.81
N ALA A 149 2.26 8.91 1.68
CA ALA A 149 1.93 8.58 3.05
C ALA A 149 1.40 9.80 3.83
N VAL A 150 2.07 10.97 3.68
CA VAL A 150 1.62 12.21 4.33
C VAL A 150 0.30 12.70 3.75
N LEU A 151 0.04 12.51 2.45
CA LEU A 151 -1.20 12.95 1.80
C LEU A 151 -2.41 12.15 2.25
N MET A 152 -2.26 10.82 2.35
CA MET A 152 -3.39 9.90 2.44
C MET A 152 -3.61 9.31 3.84
N CYS A 153 -2.57 9.20 4.68
CA CYS A 153 -2.64 8.45 5.92
C CYS A 153 -2.76 9.36 7.15
N ASP A 154 -3.54 8.96 8.15
CA ASP A 154 -3.63 9.66 9.44
C ASP A 154 -2.51 9.19 10.39
N ARG A 155 -1.91 8.03 10.09
CA ARG A 155 -0.83 7.43 10.87
C ARG A 155 0.15 6.71 9.96
N VAL A 156 1.43 6.96 10.14
CA VAL A 156 2.53 6.37 9.36
C VAL A 156 3.40 5.52 10.27
N LEU A 157 3.61 4.26 9.89
CA LEU A 157 4.55 3.35 10.56
C LEU A 157 5.79 3.20 9.69
N LEU A 158 6.95 3.61 10.19
CA LEU A 158 8.22 3.43 9.50
C LEU A 158 8.80 2.07 9.84
N PHE A 159 9.22 1.34 8.80
CA PHE A 159 9.87 0.04 8.97
C PHE A 159 11.37 0.15 8.74
N SER A 160 12.14 -0.47 9.63
CA SER A 160 13.56 -0.71 9.39
C SER A 160 13.74 -1.97 8.53
N SER A 161 14.90 -2.09 7.87
CA SER A 161 15.34 -3.32 7.19
C SER A 161 16.37 -4.07 8.03
N ASN A 162 16.43 -5.41 7.94
CA ASN A 162 17.46 -6.29 8.52
C ASN A 162 17.73 -6.11 10.03
N PRO A 163 16.86 -6.59 10.94
CA PRO A 163 15.55 -7.18 10.64
C PRO A 163 14.47 -6.12 10.42
N GLY A 164 13.40 -6.50 9.72
CA GLY A 164 12.21 -5.67 9.56
C GLY A 164 11.53 -5.45 10.91
N ARG A 165 11.43 -4.18 11.36
CA ARG A 165 10.77 -3.80 12.62
C ARG A 165 10.09 -2.46 12.43
N VAL A 166 8.99 -2.24 13.13
CA VAL A 166 8.44 -0.89 13.28
C VAL A 166 9.48 -0.06 14.04
N SER A 167 9.95 0.97 13.41
CA SER A 167 11.03 1.80 13.92
C SER A 167 10.54 3.12 14.47
N SER A 168 9.43 3.63 13.95
CA SER A 168 8.79 4.87 14.38
C SER A 168 7.33 4.85 14.01
N GLU A 169 6.52 5.57 14.76
CA GLU A 169 5.12 5.83 14.52
C GLU A 169 4.90 7.35 14.52
N ILE A 170 4.29 7.87 13.45
CA ILE A 170 4.06 9.29 13.25
C ILE A 170 2.57 9.49 12.98
N HIS A 171 1.93 10.32 13.80
CA HIS A 171 0.57 10.80 13.58
C HIS A 171 0.61 12.04 12.70
N ILE A 172 -0.31 12.12 11.73
CA ILE A 172 -0.44 13.24 10.79
C ILE A 172 -1.69 14.02 11.16
N ASP A 173 -1.52 15.09 11.93
CA ASP A 173 -2.61 15.97 12.40
C ASP A 173 -2.90 17.08 11.38
N LEU A 174 -3.06 16.72 10.11
CA LEU A 174 -3.45 17.62 9.04
C LEU A 174 -4.87 17.31 8.58
N PRO A 175 -5.75 18.31 8.49
CA PRO A 175 -7.11 18.11 7.97
C PRO A 175 -7.10 17.73 6.49
N GLN A 176 -8.10 16.97 6.04
CA GLN A 176 -8.34 16.69 4.63
C GLN A 176 -9.25 17.77 4.02
N PRO A 177 -9.09 18.14 2.75
CA PRO A 177 -7.99 17.76 1.85
C PRO A 177 -6.66 18.44 2.25
N ARG A 178 -5.55 17.71 2.17
CA ARG A 178 -4.22 18.23 2.53
C ARG A 178 -3.59 18.99 1.38
N ASP A 179 -3.10 20.19 1.68
CA ASP A 179 -2.35 21.03 0.74
C ASP A 179 -0.87 20.68 0.79
N ARG A 180 -0.36 20.11 -0.32
CA ARG A 180 1.05 19.71 -0.47
C ARG A 180 2.04 20.88 -0.43
N THR A 181 1.57 22.08 -0.75
CA THR A 181 2.41 23.29 -0.76
C THR A 181 2.46 23.98 0.60
N SER A 182 1.70 23.49 1.57
CA SER A 182 1.69 24.07 2.90
C SER A 182 2.97 23.73 3.68
N PRO A 183 3.55 24.67 4.44
CA PRO A 183 4.72 24.39 5.28
C PRO A 183 4.48 23.27 6.29
N ALA A 184 3.24 23.08 6.73
CA ALA A 184 2.88 22.01 7.65
C ALA A 184 3.00 20.61 6.99
N PHE A 185 2.62 20.49 5.72
CA PHE A 185 2.80 19.25 4.95
C PHE A 185 4.29 18.96 4.72
N GLU A 186 5.04 19.95 4.26
CA GLU A 186 6.50 19.83 4.04
C GLU A 186 7.22 19.40 5.33
N ASN A 187 6.88 19.96 6.47
CA ASN A 187 7.45 19.56 7.76
C ASN A 187 7.24 18.07 8.08
N TYR A 188 6.09 17.47 7.76
CA TYR A 188 5.87 16.05 7.95
C TYR A 188 6.71 15.22 6.98
N VAL A 189 6.81 15.64 5.72
CA VAL A 189 7.66 14.98 4.70
C VAL A 189 9.11 14.97 5.15
N ASP A 190 9.64 16.13 5.56
CA ASP A 190 11.02 16.27 6.04
C ASP A 190 11.28 15.43 7.29
N ARG A 191 10.36 15.46 8.25
CA ARG A 191 10.47 14.63 9.48
C ARG A 191 10.58 13.16 9.15
N ILE A 192 9.71 12.64 8.29
CA ILE A 192 9.72 11.22 7.88
C ILE A 192 11.03 10.91 7.15
N TYR A 193 11.47 11.78 6.23
CA TYR A 193 12.72 11.62 5.49
C TYR A 193 13.93 11.55 6.43
N VAL A 194 14.03 12.46 7.39
CA VAL A 194 15.09 12.47 8.40
C VAL A 194 15.09 11.21 9.24
N GLU A 195 13.93 10.76 9.73
CA GLU A 195 13.81 9.53 10.53
C GLU A 195 14.21 8.27 9.73
N MET A 196 13.90 8.22 8.43
CA MET A 196 14.30 7.12 7.55
C MET A 196 15.80 7.11 7.26
N THR A 197 16.40 8.29 7.04
CA THR A 197 17.81 8.43 6.63
C THR A 197 18.79 8.38 7.80
N ALA A 198 18.48 8.98 8.95
CA ALA A 198 19.33 8.98 10.13
C ALA A 198 19.74 7.56 10.54
N ARG A 199 18.81 6.63 10.52
CA ARG A 199 19.05 5.22 10.88
C ARG A 199 19.85 4.46 9.83
N ARG A 200 19.78 4.86 8.56
CA ARG A 200 20.64 4.29 7.50
C ARG A 200 22.10 4.66 7.72
N VAL A 201 22.37 5.91 8.14
CA VAL A 201 23.71 6.41 8.44
C VAL A 201 24.27 5.72 9.67
N GLU A 202 23.48 5.54 10.74
CA GLU A 202 23.92 4.87 11.96
C GLU A 202 24.27 3.40 11.73
N ARG A 203 23.53 2.69 10.89
CA ARG A 203 23.87 1.31 10.49
C ARG A 203 25.14 1.24 9.67
N MET A 204 25.36 2.16 8.74
CA MET A 204 26.60 2.20 7.97
C MET A 204 27.80 2.40 8.89
N ARG A 205 27.68 3.25 9.91
CA ARG A 205 28.73 3.43 10.93
C ARG A 205 28.96 2.16 11.75
N GLN A 206 27.91 1.47 12.20
CA GLN A 206 28.04 0.22 12.96
C GLN A 206 28.65 -0.92 12.15
N GLN A 207 28.35 -1.01 10.85
CA GLN A 207 28.97 -1.99 9.95
C GLN A 207 30.44 -1.68 9.68
N GLN A 208 30.81 -0.40 9.57
CA GLN A 208 32.22 0.00 9.41
C GLN A 208 33.04 -0.25 10.67
N THR A 209 32.47 -0.07 11.85
CA THR A 209 33.16 -0.40 13.11
C THR A 209 33.27 -1.91 13.33
N ALA A 210 32.32 -2.72 12.90
CA ALA A 210 32.35 -4.17 12.98
C ALA A 210 33.38 -4.80 12.01
N THR A 211 33.57 -4.21 10.84
CA THR A 211 34.59 -4.67 9.86
C THR A 211 35.98 -4.11 10.14
N GLY A 212 36.11 -3.02 10.88
CA GLY A 212 37.38 -2.42 11.23
C GLY A 212 38.15 -3.09 12.38
N THR A 213 37.53 -4.03 13.11
CA THR A 213 38.16 -4.70 14.27
C THR A 213 38.94 -5.97 13.90
N ASP A 214 38.95 -6.39 12.63
CA ASP A 214 39.61 -7.62 12.19
C ASP A 214 40.87 -7.41 11.31
N MET A 215 41.40 -6.17 11.29
CA MET A 215 42.78 -5.97 10.81
C MET A 215 43.75 -5.92 12.00
N GLY A 216 43.93 -7.09 12.59
CA GLY A 216 45.01 -7.33 13.55
C GLY A 216 46.34 -6.94 12.94
N LEU A 217 46.96 -5.93 13.55
CA LEU A 217 48.36 -5.60 13.40
C LEU A 217 49.20 -6.85 13.61
N THR A 218 49.56 -7.54 12.52
CA THR A 218 50.69 -8.44 12.54
C THR A 218 51.95 -7.59 12.69
N HIS A 219 52.46 -7.54 13.92
CA HIS A 219 53.79 -7.05 14.29
C HIS A 219 54.79 -7.83 13.44
N VAL A 220 55.34 -7.22 12.39
CA VAL A 220 56.59 -7.68 11.76
C VAL A 220 57.72 -7.15 12.62
N SER A 221 58.37 -8.09 13.32
CA SER A 221 59.57 -7.87 14.11
C SER A 221 60.75 -7.55 13.16
N PRO A 222 61.53 -6.47 13.42
CA PRO A 222 62.72 -6.17 12.60
C PRO A 222 63.92 -6.92 13.18
N SER A 223 64.12 -8.16 12.72
CA SER A 223 65.39 -8.88 13.01
C SER A 223 65.58 -9.95 11.98
N GLN A 224 66.21 -9.58 10.83
CA GLN A 224 67.13 -10.41 10.06
C GLN A 224 67.56 -9.64 8.81
N MET A 225 68.47 -8.69 9.03
CA MET A 225 69.46 -8.33 8.03
C MET A 225 70.79 -8.92 8.53
N TYR A 226 71.28 -9.96 7.88
CA TYR A 226 72.64 -10.29 7.55
C TYR A 226 72.66 -11.25 6.37
#